data_a345f23d14df407d9d01c41f43d4c8ef
#
_entry.id   a345f23d14df407d9d01c41f43d4c8ef
#
_cell.length_a   1.000
_cell.length_b   1.000
_cell.length_c   1.000
_cell.angle_alpha   90.00
_cell.angle_beta   90.00
_cell.angle_gamma   90.00
#
_symmetry.space_group_name_H-M   'P 1'
#
loop_
_entity.id
_entity.type
_entity.pdbx_description
1 polymer ?
#
loop_
_entity_poly.entity_id
_entity_poly.type
_entity_poly.pdbx_seq_one_letter_code
_entity_poly.pdbx_strand_id
1 'polypeptide(L)'
;MSYSISNDEYTYEMICSEERWGNKRIKSYGIRIYDRQGKDQDAVGGISDNYERVRSFCRLLCSEGACPVHLKDITEDFLTENYFM
;
A
#
# COMPACT_ATOMS: atom_id res chain seq x y z
N MET A 1 0.29 7.06 -12.88
CA MET A 1 -0.33 5.74 -13.09
C MET A 1 -0.86 5.18 -11.79
N SER A 2 -2.08 4.71 -11.80
CA SER A 2 -2.67 4.07 -10.64
C SER A 2 -2.76 2.56 -10.87
N TYR A 3 -2.63 1.81 -9.82
CA TYR A 3 -2.76 0.36 -9.83
C TYR A 3 -3.76 -0.04 -8.76
N SER A 4 -4.67 -0.90 -9.11
CA SER A 4 -5.61 -1.46 -8.14
C SER A 4 -5.93 -2.90 -8.50
N ILE A 5 -6.20 -3.69 -7.48
CA ILE A 5 -6.59 -5.08 -7.63
C ILE A 5 -7.63 -5.37 -6.55
N SER A 6 -8.58 -6.22 -6.85
CA SER A 6 -9.63 -6.52 -5.89
C SER A 6 -9.89 -8.02 -5.81
N ASN A 7 -10.38 -8.42 -4.65
CA ASN A 7 -10.94 -9.76 -4.44
C ASN A 7 -12.43 -9.62 -4.17
N ASP A 8 -13.07 -10.66 -3.66
CA ASP A 8 -14.51 -10.65 -3.42
C ASP A 8 -14.95 -9.67 -2.33
N GLU A 9 -14.03 -9.28 -1.44
CA GLU A 9 -14.38 -8.48 -0.27
C GLU A 9 -13.82 -7.06 -0.34
N TYR A 10 -12.60 -6.90 -0.86
CA TYR A 10 -11.87 -5.63 -0.76
C TYR A 10 -11.23 -5.24 -2.07
N THR A 11 -10.99 -3.95 -2.21
CA THR A 11 -10.14 -3.40 -3.27
C THR A 11 -8.85 -2.87 -2.64
N TYR A 12 -7.73 -3.17 -3.27
CA TYR A 12 -6.38 -2.78 -2.85
C TYR A 12 -5.84 -1.83 -3.90
N GLU A 13 -5.62 -0.59 -3.51
CA GLU A 13 -5.23 0.47 -4.43
C GLU A 13 -3.88 1.04 -4.04
N MET A 14 -3.01 1.19 -5.02
CA MET A 14 -1.76 1.92 -4.80
C MET A 14 -2.04 3.41 -4.84
N ILE A 15 -1.50 4.12 -3.85
CA ILE A 15 -1.56 5.58 -3.81
C ILE A 15 -0.15 6.13 -3.98
N CYS A 16 -0.07 7.29 -4.62
CA CYS A 16 1.20 7.96 -4.86
C CYS A 16 1.20 9.29 -4.14
N SER A 17 2.26 9.53 -3.40
CA SER A 17 2.48 10.82 -2.73
C SER A 17 3.76 11.44 -3.26
N GLU A 18 3.78 12.76 -3.35
CA GLU A 18 4.94 13.48 -3.77
C GLU A 18 5.32 14.48 -2.69
N GLU A 19 6.56 14.39 -2.20
CA GLU A 19 7.06 15.31 -1.18
C GLU A 19 8.22 16.12 -1.75
N ARG A 20 8.32 17.35 -1.26
CA ARG A 20 9.42 18.26 -1.63
C ARG A 20 10.41 18.35 -0.48
N TRP A 21 11.65 18.00 -0.80
CA TRP A 21 12.78 18.19 0.11
C TRP A 21 13.77 19.12 -0.56
N GLY A 22 13.70 20.42 -0.22
CA GLY A 22 14.51 21.42 -0.89
C GLY A 22 14.15 21.50 -2.36
N ASN A 23 15.11 21.25 -3.23
CA ASN A 23 14.91 21.25 -4.68
C ASN A 23 14.56 19.90 -5.26
N LYS A 24 14.44 18.87 -4.42
CA LYS A 24 14.16 17.52 -4.90
C LYS A 24 12.71 17.15 -4.67
N ARG A 25 12.12 16.50 -5.65
CA ARG A 25 10.80 15.89 -5.53
C ARG A 25 10.98 14.40 -5.30
N ILE A 26 10.42 13.91 -4.22
CA ILE A 26 10.48 12.50 -3.89
C ILE A 26 9.09 11.90 -4.01
N LYS A 27 8.95 10.91 -4.87
CA LYS A 27 7.71 10.16 -4.98
C LYS A 27 7.77 8.95 -4.06
N SER A 28 6.70 8.72 -3.33
CA SER A 28 6.55 7.51 -2.55
C SER A 28 5.20 6.89 -2.84
N TYR A 29 5.11 5.60 -2.63
CA TYR A 29 3.90 4.83 -2.90
C TYR A 29 3.39 4.22 -1.61
N GLY A 30 2.09 4.15 -1.50
CA GLY A 30 1.42 3.52 -0.39
C GLY A 30 0.27 2.67 -0.88
N ILE A 31 -0.54 2.18 0.06
CA ILE A 31 -1.66 1.31 -0.26
C ILE A 31 -2.87 1.74 0.54
N ARG A 32 -4.01 1.69 -0.10
CA ARG A 32 -5.32 1.88 0.50
C ARG A 32 -6.14 0.62 0.28
N ILE A 33 -6.78 0.16 1.34
CA ILE A 33 -7.71 -0.98 1.28
C ILE A 33 -9.10 -0.47 1.64
N TYR A 34 -10.10 -0.82 0.85
CA TYR A 34 -11.48 -0.48 1.16
C TYR A 34 -12.42 -1.57 0.70
N ASP A 35 -13.54 -1.71 1.41
CA ASP A 35 -14.58 -2.66 1.02
C ASP A 35 -15.44 -2.08 -0.11
N ARG A 36 -16.35 -2.88 -0.63
CA ARG A 36 -17.19 -2.48 -1.76
C ARG A 36 -18.12 -1.31 -1.42
N GLN A 37 -18.46 -1.16 -0.15
CA GLN A 37 -19.36 -0.09 0.30
C GLN A 37 -18.61 1.13 0.80
N GLY A 38 -17.28 1.04 0.91
CA GLY A 38 -16.46 2.11 1.41
C GLY A 38 -16.58 2.36 2.91
N LYS A 39 -17.22 1.44 3.66
CA LYS A 39 -17.40 1.58 5.11
C LYS A 39 -16.16 1.22 5.88
N ASP A 40 -15.49 0.16 5.45
CA ASP A 40 -14.26 -0.31 6.11
C ASP A 40 -13.10 0.07 5.20
N GLN A 41 -12.25 0.97 5.68
CA GLN A 41 -11.13 1.44 4.88
C GLN A 41 -9.99 1.90 5.74
N ASP A 42 -8.78 1.74 5.23
CA ASP A 42 -7.58 2.29 5.83
C ASP A 42 -6.54 2.49 4.74
N ALA A 43 -5.55 3.31 5.04
CA ALA A 43 -4.50 3.62 4.09
C ALA A 43 -3.18 3.84 4.82
N VAL A 44 -2.09 3.42 4.19
CA VAL A 44 -0.74 3.69 4.66
C VAL A 44 0.05 4.29 3.51
N GLY A 45 0.50 5.53 3.67
CA GLY A 45 1.33 6.20 2.69
C GLY A 45 2.81 6.03 2.96
N GLY A 46 3.63 6.39 1.98
CA GLY A 46 5.08 6.44 2.16
C GLY A 46 5.74 5.10 2.47
N ILE A 47 5.22 4.01 1.91
CA ILE A 47 5.78 2.68 2.15
C ILE A 47 7.15 2.54 1.49
N SER A 48 7.27 2.97 0.24
CA SER A 48 8.51 2.86 -0.52
C SER A 48 8.46 3.79 -1.73
N ASP A 49 9.63 4.18 -2.22
CA ASP A 49 9.76 4.91 -3.48
C ASP A 49 9.84 3.96 -4.69
N ASN A 50 9.86 2.67 -4.43
CA ASN A 50 9.95 1.66 -5.48
C ASN A 50 8.55 1.16 -5.86
N TYR A 51 8.08 1.54 -7.04
CA TYR A 51 6.76 1.20 -7.54
C TYR A 51 6.52 -0.32 -7.58
N GLU A 52 7.46 -1.07 -8.13
CA GLU A 52 7.32 -2.52 -8.29
C GLU A 52 7.21 -3.24 -6.93
N ARG A 53 7.92 -2.75 -5.95
CA ARG A 53 7.91 -3.30 -4.60
C ARG A 53 6.54 -3.12 -3.95
N VAL A 54 5.99 -1.94 -4.05
CA VAL A 54 4.68 -1.64 -3.46
C VAL A 54 3.58 -2.35 -4.24
N ARG A 55 3.72 -2.46 -5.56
CA ARG A 55 2.78 -3.21 -6.38
C ARG A 55 2.75 -4.69 -5.99
N SER A 56 3.92 -5.29 -5.79
CA SER A 56 4.02 -6.68 -5.35
C SER A 56 3.38 -6.88 -3.98
N PHE A 57 3.59 -5.93 -3.07
CA PHE A 57 2.98 -5.95 -1.75
C PHE A 57 1.46 -5.84 -1.86
N CYS A 58 0.97 -4.97 -2.73
CA CYS A 58 -0.46 -4.81 -2.98
C CYS A 58 -1.09 -6.13 -3.45
N ARG A 59 -0.42 -6.82 -4.36
CA ARG A 59 -0.88 -8.11 -4.86
C ARG A 59 -0.88 -9.18 -3.77
N LEU A 60 0.14 -9.16 -2.91
CA LEU A 60 0.22 -10.08 -1.79
C LEU A 60 -0.94 -9.85 -0.82
N LEU A 61 -1.24 -8.61 -0.49
CA LEU A 61 -2.36 -8.28 0.39
C LEU A 61 -3.68 -8.79 -0.18
N CYS A 62 -3.88 -8.61 -1.48
CA CYS A 62 -5.08 -9.09 -2.15
C CYS A 62 -5.16 -10.62 -2.09
N SER A 63 -4.07 -11.30 -2.35
CA SER A 63 -3.98 -12.74 -2.34
C SER A 63 -4.27 -13.32 -0.95
N GLU A 64 -3.80 -12.64 0.09
CA GLU A 64 -3.99 -13.07 1.48
C GLU A 64 -5.34 -12.63 2.05
N GLY A 65 -6.09 -11.80 1.33
CA GLY A 65 -7.38 -11.30 1.80
C GLY A 65 -7.25 -10.38 2.99
N ALA A 66 -6.20 -9.55 3.03
CA ALA A 66 -5.93 -8.68 4.17
C ALA A 66 -7.05 -7.68 4.40
N CYS A 67 -7.44 -7.51 5.66
CA CYS A 67 -8.47 -6.54 6.06
C CYS A 67 -7.84 -5.17 6.31
N PRO A 68 -8.59 -4.08 6.10
CA PRO A 68 -8.07 -2.73 6.38
C PRO A 68 -7.53 -2.57 7.80
N VAL A 69 -8.17 -3.19 8.79
CA VAL A 69 -7.78 -3.05 10.18
C VAL A 69 -6.37 -3.60 10.46
N HIS A 70 -5.89 -4.52 9.65
CA HIS A 70 -4.56 -5.12 9.81
C HIS A 70 -3.50 -4.52 8.91
N LEU A 71 -3.88 -3.53 8.10
CA LEU A 71 -2.96 -2.97 7.09
C LEU A 71 -1.69 -2.40 7.70
N LYS A 72 -1.79 -1.67 8.78
CA LYS A 72 -0.62 -1.07 9.42
C LYS A 72 0.34 -2.11 9.96
N ASP A 73 -0.20 -3.14 10.61
CA ASP A 73 0.62 -4.22 11.18
C ASP A 73 1.35 -4.99 10.09
N ILE A 74 0.64 -5.33 9.02
CA ILE A 74 1.23 -6.05 7.89
C ILE A 74 2.29 -5.19 7.20
N THR A 75 2.04 -3.90 7.09
CA THR A 75 2.99 -2.97 6.47
C THR A 75 4.26 -2.88 7.30
N GLU A 76 4.15 -2.82 8.62
CA GLU A 76 5.31 -2.80 9.50
C GLU A 76 6.16 -4.06 9.33
N ASP A 77 5.52 -5.22 9.28
CA ASP A 77 6.21 -6.48 9.05
C ASP A 77 6.92 -6.49 7.69
N PHE A 78 6.24 -6.02 6.67
CA PHE A 78 6.81 -5.93 5.32
C PHE A 78 8.06 -5.05 5.31
N LEU A 79 7.98 -3.88 5.92
CA LEU A 79 9.11 -2.95 5.98
C LEU A 79 10.27 -3.52 6.77
N THR A 80 9.98 -4.20 7.89
CA THR A 80 10.99 -4.82 8.72
C THR A 80 11.72 -5.93 7.97
N GLU A 81 11.00 -6.81 7.30
CA GLU A 81 11.58 -7.89 6.52
C GLU A 81 12.47 -7.37 5.40
N ASN A 82 12.00 -6.35 4.70
CA ASN A 82 12.75 -5.78 3.59
C ASN A 82 13.96 -4.98 4.04
N TYR A 83 13.94 -4.51 5.27
CA TYR A 83 15.04 -3.73 5.81
C TYR A 83 16.22 -4.60 6.22
N PHE A 84 15.95 -5.83 6.64
CA PHE A 84 16.98 -6.76 7.10
C PHE A 84 17.40 -7.79 6.05
N MET A 85 16.81 -7.71 4.88
CA MET A 85 17.22 -8.52 3.74
C MET A 85 18.08 -7.70 2.78
#